data_747ad27c6f67e40da4ad53fe771d9fdd
#
_entry.id   747ad27c6f67e40da4ad53fe771d9fdd
#
_cell.length_a   1.000
_cell.length_b   1.000
_cell.length_c   1.000
_cell.angle_alpha   90.00
_cell.angle_beta   90.00
_cell.angle_gamma   90.00
#
_symmetry.space_group_name_H-M   'P 1'
#
loop_
_entity.id
_entity.type
_entity.pdbx_description
1 polymer ?
#
loop_
_entity_poly.entity_id
_entity_poly.type
_entity_poly.pdbx_seq_one_letter_code
_entity_poly.pdbx_strand_id
1 'polypeptide(L)'
;MFTIENHVGRLVEVRIATPVAEPEMPGIAQATHDLIASLPGAFVAVMDLRQANVFPQAVSDAFVHILSDNNPKLERSAFLIGESTIFGLQIERAIRMAGKPNRQAFRKPEELEAWLDEPLKPSEQYRLHEFLVAEAKPVLA
;
A
#
# COMPACT_ATOMS: atom_id res chain seq x y z
N MET A 1 10.89 2.76 -7.24
CA MET A 1 9.72 3.38 -7.92
C MET A 1 8.54 3.38 -6.97
N PHE A 2 7.87 4.51 -6.89
CA PHE A 2 6.69 4.67 -6.02
C PHE A 2 5.62 5.42 -6.79
N THR A 3 4.39 4.92 -6.76
CA THR A 3 3.21 5.63 -7.27
C THR A 3 2.11 5.60 -6.23
N ILE A 4 1.36 6.70 -6.13
CA ILE A 4 0.16 6.77 -5.32
C ILE A 4 -0.91 7.51 -6.10
N GLU A 5 -2.09 6.93 -6.24
CA GLU A 5 -3.16 7.44 -7.08
C GLU A 5 -4.52 7.18 -6.45
N ASN A 6 -5.48 8.03 -6.81
CA ASN A 6 -6.88 7.83 -6.47
C ASN A 6 -7.70 8.04 -7.74
N HIS A 7 -8.23 6.97 -8.29
CA HIS A 7 -9.00 7.01 -9.55
C HIS A 7 -10.51 6.96 -9.31
N VAL A 8 -10.96 6.25 -8.28
CA VAL A 8 -12.38 6.04 -8.02
C VAL A 8 -12.65 6.12 -6.52
N GLY A 9 -13.58 6.99 -6.14
CA GLY A 9 -14.07 7.07 -4.77
C GLY A 9 -12.97 7.28 -3.74
N ARG A 10 -12.98 6.45 -2.71
CA ARG A 10 -12.01 6.53 -1.61
C ARG A 10 -10.90 5.48 -1.68
N LEU A 11 -10.77 4.80 -2.81
CA LEU A 11 -9.73 3.79 -3.01
C LEU A 11 -8.40 4.46 -3.35
N VAL A 12 -7.41 4.27 -2.50
CA VAL A 12 -6.04 4.76 -2.70
C VAL A 12 -5.20 3.60 -3.20
N GLU A 13 -4.53 3.79 -4.34
CA GLU A 13 -3.74 2.78 -5.03
C GLU A 13 -2.26 3.12 -4.93
N VAL A 14 -1.50 2.24 -4.30
CA VAL A 14 -0.05 2.42 -4.12
C VAL A 14 0.71 1.27 -4.76
N ARG A 15 1.76 1.60 -5.52
CA ARG A 15 2.73 0.60 -6.01
C ARG A 15 4.12 1.01 -5.58
N ILE A 16 4.87 0.05 -5.07
CA ILE A 16 6.28 0.26 -4.69
C ILE A 16 7.11 -0.84 -5.33
N ALA A 17 8.18 -0.44 -6.01
CA ALA A 17 9.19 -1.36 -6.54
C ALA A 17 10.55 -0.95 -5.99
N THR A 18 11.33 -1.92 -5.55
CA THR A 18 12.69 -1.68 -5.08
C THR A 18 13.67 -1.58 -6.26
N PRO A 19 14.78 -0.88 -6.10
CA PRO A 19 15.25 -0.27 -4.85
C PRO A 19 14.52 1.03 -4.51
N VAL A 20 14.42 1.31 -3.21
CA VAL A 20 13.96 2.59 -2.68
C VAL A 20 15.03 3.08 -1.74
N ALA A 21 15.50 4.31 -1.93
CA ALA A 21 16.56 4.89 -1.12
C ALA A 21 15.98 5.82 -0.05
N GLU A 22 16.67 5.91 1.09
CA GLU A 22 16.25 6.77 2.18
C GLU A 22 15.93 8.21 1.75
N PRO A 23 16.73 8.88 0.89
CA PRO A 23 16.43 10.25 0.45
C PRO A 23 15.11 10.42 -0.30
N GLU A 24 14.52 9.32 -0.81
CA GLU A 24 13.23 9.36 -1.49
C GLU A 24 12.06 9.40 -0.50
N MET A 25 12.27 8.98 0.74
CA MET A 25 11.19 8.79 1.70
C MET A 25 10.43 10.07 2.07
N PRO A 26 11.07 11.24 2.27
CA PRO A 26 10.32 12.46 2.52
C PRO A 26 9.35 12.83 1.40
N GLY A 27 9.74 12.64 0.15
CA GLY A 27 8.87 12.89 -1.01
C GLY A 27 7.69 11.92 -1.04
N ILE A 28 7.93 10.65 -0.74
CA ILE A 28 6.89 9.63 -0.65
C ILE A 28 5.89 9.99 0.47
N ALA A 29 6.41 10.37 1.63
CA ALA A 29 5.58 10.77 2.76
C ALA A 29 4.70 11.97 2.41
N GLN A 30 5.26 12.97 1.73
CA GLN A 30 4.53 14.18 1.35
C GLN A 30 3.46 13.87 0.31
N ALA A 31 3.77 13.08 -0.72
CA ALA A 31 2.82 12.68 -1.74
C ALA A 31 1.65 11.90 -1.14
N THR A 32 1.93 11.01 -0.21
CA THR A 32 0.93 10.22 0.50
C THR A 32 0.03 11.13 1.34
N HIS A 33 0.64 12.03 2.12
CA HIS A 33 -0.09 12.99 2.94
C HIS A 33 -1.02 13.87 2.10
N ASP A 34 -0.52 14.42 1.01
CA ASP A 34 -1.27 15.33 0.15
C ASP A 34 -2.48 14.64 -0.48
N LEU A 35 -2.28 13.41 -0.99
CA LEU A 35 -3.38 12.68 -1.60
C LEU A 35 -4.47 12.37 -0.57
N ILE A 36 -4.10 11.83 0.58
CA ILE A 36 -5.05 11.45 1.62
C ILE A 36 -5.77 12.70 2.18
N ALA A 37 -5.04 13.80 2.35
CA ALA A 37 -5.64 15.06 2.79
C ALA A 37 -6.67 15.60 1.80
N SER A 38 -6.54 15.30 0.52
CA SER A 38 -7.48 15.73 -0.51
C SER A 38 -8.79 14.95 -0.50
N LEU A 39 -8.85 13.80 0.19
CA LEU A 39 -10.04 12.98 0.24
C LEU A 39 -11.01 13.51 1.30
N PRO A 40 -12.33 13.47 1.02
CA PRO A 40 -13.31 14.07 1.92
C PRO A 40 -13.56 13.30 3.21
N GLY A 41 -13.10 12.06 3.33
CA GLY A 41 -13.36 11.23 4.50
C GLY A 41 -12.37 10.09 4.63
N ALA A 42 -12.80 9.01 5.25
CA ALA A 42 -11.99 7.81 5.42
C ALA A 42 -11.61 7.20 4.06
N PHE A 43 -10.46 6.55 4.01
CA PHE A 43 -9.97 5.92 2.80
C PHE A 43 -9.69 4.43 3.00
N VAL A 44 -9.71 3.71 1.88
CA VAL A 44 -9.31 2.30 1.79
C VAL A 44 -8.09 2.25 0.87
N ALA A 45 -7.04 1.56 1.30
CA ALA A 45 -5.80 1.51 0.52
C ALA A 45 -5.45 0.10 0.08
N VAL A 46 -4.99 -0.01 -1.15
CA VAL A 46 -4.35 -1.21 -1.67
C VAL A 46 -2.90 -0.87 -2.01
N MET A 47 -1.98 -1.68 -1.50
CA MET A 47 -0.55 -1.47 -1.74
C MET A 47 0.04 -2.69 -2.43
N ASP A 48 0.45 -2.50 -3.68
CA ASP A 48 1.08 -3.56 -4.47
C ASP A 48 2.59 -3.54 -4.27
N LEU A 49 3.08 -4.54 -3.56
CA LEU A 49 4.50 -4.71 -3.24
C LEU A 49 5.11 -5.93 -3.96
N ARG A 50 4.45 -6.43 -5.01
CA ARG A 50 4.95 -7.61 -5.73
C ARG A 50 6.31 -7.40 -6.38
N GLN A 51 6.65 -6.15 -6.72
CA GLN A 51 7.93 -5.78 -7.32
C GLN A 51 8.93 -5.27 -6.27
N ALA A 52 8.59 -5.35 -5.00
CA ALA A 52 9.45 -4.90 -3.90
C ALA A 52 10.10 -6.07 -3.17
N ASN A 53 11.26 -5.80 -2.58
CA ASN A 53 11.95 -6.73 -1.71
C ASN A 53 12.47 -5.97 -0.48
N VAL A 54 13.24 -6.63 0.35
CA VAL A 54 13.67 -6.11 1.66
C VAL A 54 14.12 -4.64 1.57
N PHE A 55 13.55 -3.81 2.43
CA PHE A 55 13.93 -2.41 2.57
C PHE A 55 15.15 -2.28 3.48
N PRO A 56 16.05 -1.32 3.20
CA PRO A 56 17.04 -0.91 4.20
C PRO A 56 16.34 -0.46 5.48
N GLN A 57 17.01 -0.57 6.63
CA GLN A 57 16.38 -0.27 7.92
C GLN A 57 15.79 1.14 7.98
N ALA A 58 16.53 2.14 7.49
CA ALA A 58 16.04 3.53 7.51
C ALA A 58 14.78 3.71 6.65
N VAL A 59 14.70 3.01 5.51
CA VAL A 59 13.50 3.02 4.65
C VAL A 59 12.34 2.33 5.36
N SER A 60 12.60 1.20 6.01
CA SER A 60 11.57 0.48 6.77
C SER A 60 11.01 1.35 7.90
N ASP A 61 11.87 2.04 8.65
CA ASP A 61 11.46 2.92 9.73
C ASP A 61 10.59 4.07 9.20
N ALA A 62 11.00 4.69 8.11
CA ALA A 62 10.24 5.76 7.47
C ALA A 62 8.87 5.25 6.96
N PHE A 63 8.84 4.04 6.42
CA PHE A 63 7.61 3.40 5.96
C PHE A 63 6.61 3.23 7.11
N VAL A 64 7.07 2.77 8.27
CA VAL A 64 6.23 2.66 9.47
C VAL A 64 5.64 4.01 9.86
N HIS A 65 6.44 5.08 9.84
CA HIS A 65 5.97 6.42 10.13
C HIS A 65 4.88 6.87 9.17
N ILE A 66 5.05 6.61 7.87
CA ILE A 66 4.04 6.95 6.86
C ILE A 66 2.73 6.21 7.16
N LEU A 67 2.80 4.94 7.49
CA LEU A 67 1.60 4.17 7.82
C LEU A 67 0.89 4.74 9.06
N SER A 68 1.63 5.01 10.13
CA SER A 68 1.03 5.49 11.37
C SER A 68 0.47 6.91 11.26
N ASP A 69 1.11 7.78 10.47
CA ASP A 69 0.63 9.14 10.25
C ASP A 69 -0.73 9.19 9.57
N ASN A 70 -1.09 8.13 8.83
CA ASN A 70 -2.35 8.07 8.10
C ASN A 70 -3.44 7.29 8.85
N ASN A 71 -3.15 6.80 10.06
CA ASN A 71 -4.12 6.05 10.87
C ASN A 71 -5.46 6.77 11.09
N PRO A 72 -5.50 8.10 11.34
CA PRO A 72 -6.77 8.75 11.66
C PRO A 72 -7.86 8.64 10.59
N LYS A 73 -7.48 8.55 9.32
CA LYS A 73 -8.43 8.47 8.21
C LYS A 73 -8.53 7.07 7.60
N LEU A 74 -7.72 6.13 8.07
CA LEU A 74 -7.68 4.80 7.48
C LEU A 74 -8.87 3.94 7.93
N GLU A 75 -9.63 3.44 6.96
CA GLU A 75 -10.66 2.44 7.23
C GLU A 75 -10.08 1.03 7.13
N ARG A 76 -9.39 0.71 6.03
CA ARG A 76 -8.80 -0.61 5.81
C ARG A 76 -7.66 -0.50 4.80
N SER A 77 -6.59 -1.25 5.02
CA SER A 77 -5.46 -1.29 4.09
C SER A 77 -4.99 -2.73 3.87
N ALA A 78 -4.77 -3.08 2.61
CA ALA A 78 -4.28 -4.39 2.23
C ALA A 78 -2.94 -4.26 1.50
N PHE A 79 -2.01 -5.17 1.80
CA PHE A 79 -0.67 -5.20 1.22
C PHE A 79 -0.51 -6.50 0.45
N LEU A 80 -0.26 -6.41 -0.86
CA LEU A 80 0.00 -7.58 -1.68
C LEU A 80 1.51 -7.75 -1.80
N ILE A 81 2.03 -8.83 -1.24
CA ILE A 81 3.46 -9.14 -1.22
C ILE A 81 3.78 -10.30 -2.14
N GLY A 82 5.03 -10.36 -2.59
CA GLY A 82 5.53 -11.47 -3.40
C GLY A 82 5.95 -12.66 -2.53
N GLU A 83 6.86 -13.47 -3.05
CA GLU A 83 7.22 -14.75 -2.43
C GLU A 83 8.34 -14.64 -1.37
N SER A 84 9.02 -13.51 -1.27
CA SER A 84 10.10 -13.37 -0.29
C SER A 84 9.59 -13.50 1.14
N THR A 85 10.06 -14.50 1.85
CA THR A 85 9.71 -14.74 3.26
C THR A 85 10.23 -13.60 4.14
N ILE A 86 11.46 -13.16 3.91
CA ILE A 86 12.09 -12.12 4.71
C ILE A 86 11.35 -10.79 4.53
N PHE A 87 11.04 -10.42 3.30
CA PHE A 87 10.30 -9.20 3.06
C PHE A 87 8.88 -9.27 3.65
N GLY A 88 8.23 -10.43 3.55
CA GLY A 88 6.93 -10.65 4.18
C GLY A 88 6.96 -10.40 5.69
N LEU A 89 8.00 -10.88 6.37
CA LEU A 89 8.17 -10.62 7.80
C LEU A 89 8.39 -9.15 8.10
N GLN A 90 9.16 -8.45 7.23
CA GLN A 90 9.39 -7.02 7.38
C GLN A 90 8.09 -6.23 7.25
N ILE A 91 7.24 -6.57 6.30
CA ILE A 91 5.94 -5.91 6.10
C ILE A 91 4.99 -6.21 7.26
N GLU A 92 4.92 -7.46 7.72
CA GLU A 92 4.08 -7.80 8.87
C GLU A 92 4.51 -7.07 10.14
N ARG A 93 5.82 -6.90 10.35
CA ARG A 93 6.34 -6.11 11.46
C ARG A 93 5.94 -4.64 11.32
N ALA A 94 6.04 -4.08 10.12
CA ALA A 94 5.63 -2.69 9.87
C ALA A 94 4.15 -2.48 10.17
N ILE A 95 3.31 -3.43 9.79
CA ILE A 95 1.87 -3.40 10.07
C ILE A 95 1.61 -3.36 11.57
N ARG A 96 2.30 -4.22 12.34
CA ARG A 96 2.16 -4.23 13.81
C ARG A 96 2.62 -2.92 14.43
N MET A 97 3.75 -2.39 13.97
CA MET A 97 4.33 -1.16 14.52
C MET A 97 3.51 0.08 14.18
N ALA A 98 2.77 0.06 13.09
CA ALA A 98 1.88 1.16 12.73
C ALA A 98 0.70 1.32 13.68
N GLY A 99 0.32 0.28 14.41
CA GLY A 99 -0.53 0.39 15.60
C GLY A 99 -2.03 0.36 15.37
N LYS A 100 -2.52 0.18 14.14
CA LYS A 100 -3.96 0.08 13.87
C LYS A 100 -4.28 -1.31 13.30
N PRO A 101 -5.33 -2.02 13.83
CA PRO A 101 -5.56 -3.43 13.50
C PRO A 101 -6.21 -3.72 12.15
N ASN A 102 -6.52 -2.70 11.37
CA ASN A 102 -7.24 -2.83 10.10
C ASN A 102 -6.32 -2.89 8.87
N ARG A 103 -5.13 -3.41 9.04
CA ARG A 103 -4.15 -3.66 7.97
C ARG A 103 -3.84 -5.15 7.90
N GLN A 104 -3.75 -5.68 6.67
CA GLN A 104 -3.43 -7.09 6.47
C GLN A 104 -2.59 -7.29 5.21
N ALA A 105 -1.62 -8.21 5.29
CA ALA A 105 -0.79 -8.62 4.16
C ALA A 105 -1.34 -9.90 3.53
N PHE A 106 -1.23 -9.99 2.21
CA PHE A 106 -1.70 -11.13 1.42
C PHE A 106 -0.64 -11.50 0.40
N ARG A 107 -0.59 -12.78 0.04
CA ARG A 107 0.26 -13.26 -1.05
C ARG A 107 -0.56 -13.58 -2.31
N LYS A 108 -1.88 -13.73 -2.18
CA LYS A 108 -2.78 -14.05 -3.29
C LYS A 108 -3.72 -12.87 -3.56
N PRO A 109 -3.72 -12.35 -4.80
CA PRO A 109 -4.59 -11.22 -5.14
C PRO A 109 -6.06 -11.48 -4.86
N GLU A 110 -6.55 -12.69 -5.11
CA GLU A 110 -7.96 -13.02 -4.89
C GLU A 110 -8.37 -12.98 -3.42
N GLU A 111 -7.46 -13.34 -2.53
CA GLU A 111 -7.72 -13.26 -1.08
C GLU A 111 -7.74 -11.81 -0.60
N LEU A 112 -6.81 -11.00 -1.11
CA LEU A 112 -6.79 -9.56 -0.83
C LEU A 112 -8.08 -8.91 -1.30
N GLU A 113 -8.49 -9.21 -2.54
CA GLU A 113 -9.68 -8.62 -3.14
C GLU A 113 -10.93 -8.94 -2.32
N ALA A 114 -11.09 -10.21 -1.92
CA ALA A 114 -12.23 -10.62 -1.10
C ALA A 114 -12.30 -9.86 0.21
N TRP A 115 -11.17 -9.66 0.88
CA TRP A 115 -11.12 -8.95 2.16
C TRP A 115 -11.34 -7.45 2.00
N LEU A 116 -10.75 -6.84 0.97
CA LEU A 116 -10.80 -5.40 0.78
C LEU A 116 -12.11 -4.93 0.13
N ASP A 117 -12.77 -5.79 -0.62
CA ASP A 117 -14.07 -5.48 -1.24
C ASP A 117 -15.16 -5.19 -0.22
N GLU A 118 -15.07 -5.76 0.97
CA GLU A 118 -16.11 -5.65 1.99
C GLU A 118 -16.54 -4.21 2.27
N PRO A 119 -15.63 -3.24 2.54
CA PRO A 119 -16.02 -1.84 2.74
C PRO A 119 -16.22 -1.04 1.45
N LEU A 120 -15.92 -1.60 0.29
CA LEU A 120 -15.90 -0.86 -0.97
C LEU A 120 -17.25 -0.88 -1.67
N LYS A 121 -17.55 0.19 -2.41
CA LYS A 121 -18.69 0.27 -3.31
C LYS A 121 -18.39 -0.51 -4.60
N PRO A 122 -19.43 -0.91 -5.38
CA PRO A 122 -19.19 -1.66 -6.62
C PRO A 122 -18.20 -1.02 -7.60
N SER A 123 -18.23 0.30 -7.77
CA SER A 123 -17.29 1.00 -8.64
C SER A 123 -15.86 0.91 -8.13
N GLU A 124 -15.68 0.97 -6.82
CA GLU A 124 -14.38 0.84 -6.18
C GLU A 124 -13.88 -0.61 -6.26
N GLN A 125 -14.76 -1.58 -6.08
CA GLN A 125 -14.44 -3.01 -6.22
C GLN A 125 -13.95 -3.32 -7.63
N TYR A 126 -14.63 -2.79 -8.64
CA TYR A 126 -14.23 -2.96 -10.04
C TYR A 126 -12.83 -2.38 -10.28
N ARG A 127 -12.58 -1.19 -9.75
CA ARG A 127 -11.27 -0.53 -9.90
C ARG A 127 -10.17 -1.32 -9.16
N LEU A 128 -10.45 -1.84 -7.97
CA LEU A 128 -9.51 -2.69 -7.24
C LEU A 128 -9.12 -3.90 -8.07
N HIS A 129 -10.08 -4.56 -8.68
CA HIS A 129 -9.82 -5.71 -9.55
C HIS A 129 -8.90 -5.33 -10.71
N GLU A 130 -9.18 -4.22 -11.39
CA GLU A 130 -8.33 -3.73 -12.47
C GLU A 130 -6.90 -3.46 -12.00
N PHE A 131 -6.76 -2.85 -10.84
CA PHE A 131 -5.45 -2.56 -10.25
C PHE A 131 -4.63 -3.83 -9.99
N LEU A 132 -5.27 -4.85 -9.45
CA LEU A 132 -4.61 -6.13 -9.12
C LEU A 132 -4.25 -6.91 -10.37
N VAL A 133 -5.09 -6.88 -11.41
CA VAL A 133 -4.83 -7.56 -12.69
C VAL A 133 -3.78 -6.83 -13.50
N ALA A 134 -3.78 -5.50 -13.45
CA ALA A 134 -2.82 -4.66 -14.16
C ALA A 134 -1.49 -4.56 -13.41
N GLU A 135 -0.95 -5.71 -13.02
CA GLU A 135 0.32 -5.80 -12.32
C GLU A 135 1.37 -4.87 -12.93
N ALA A 136 2.12 -4.16 -12.07
CA ALA A 136 3.20 -3.30 -12.52
C ALA A 136 4.19 -4.11 -13.34
N LYS A 137 4.36 -3.76 -14.61
CA LYS A 137 5.32 -4.45 -15.47
C LYS A 137 6.73 -4.13 -15.00
N PRO A 138 7.63 -5.13 -15.01
CA PRO A 138 9.05 -4.84 -14.81
C PRO A 138 9.48 -3.78 -15.81
N VAL A 139 10.30 -2.85 -15.36
CA VAL A 139 10.91 -1.90 -16.28
C VAL A 139 11.80 -2.68 -17.20
N LEU A 140 11.35 -2.94 -18.40
CA LEU A 140 12.17 -3.53 -19.43
C LEU A 140 13.05 -2.43 -19.96
N ALA A 141 14.30 -2.67 -19.76
CA ALA A 141 15.29 -1.79 -20.36
C ALA A 141 15.13 -1.84 -21.89
#